data_c720fe169c0e73c81be2e76670c0b035
#
_entry.id   c720fe169c0e73c81be2e76670c0b035
#
_cell.length_a   1.000
_cell.length_b   1.000
_cell.length_c   1.000
_cell.angle_alpha   90.00
_cell.angle_beta   90.00
_cell.angle_gamma   90.00
#
_symmetry.space_group_name_H-M   'P 1'
#
loop_
_entity.id
_entity.type
_entity.pdbx_description
1 polymer ?
#
loop_
_entity_poly.entity_id
_entity_poly.type
_entity_poly.pdbx_seq_one_letter_code
_entity_poly.pdbx_strand_id
1 'polypeptide(L)'
;ARSNLPQVTGDLTTSEVDNLPIWEVFTQKNESAIHLHAGSLSAPDASLAQLFAREHYGQDQECVSIWVGPRNIFTSDGGEQETYEVFAQWVAGGRHEHIGEVDASNGAEARIKCKELVGDKSHYTIWSAPVSDLTKIYK
;
A
#
# COMPACT_ATOMS: atom_id res chain seq x y z
N ALA A 1 -4.83 7.90 22.73
CA ALA A 1 -4.85 8.24 22.54
C ALA A 1 -5.21 8.42 22.43
N ARG A 2 -5.18 8.26 22.31
CA ARG A 2 -5.47 8.57 22.09
C ARG A 2 -5.46 9.23 22.38
N SER A 3 -5.47 9.29 22.36
CA SER A 3 -5.45 9.97 22.36
C SER A 3 -5.44 10.44 22.26
N ASN A 4 -5.29 10.36 22.20
CA ASN A 4 -5.35 10.96 21.92
C ASN A 4 -5.25 11.39 21.48
N LEU A 5 -5.44 11.28 21.21
CA LEU A 5 -5.63 11.87 20.69
C LEU A 5 -5.82 12.68 20.93
N PRO A 6 -5.58 13.14 20.66
CA PRO A 6 -5.93 13.97 20.74
C PRO A 6 -6.46 14.24 20.79
N GLN A 7 -6.40 14.42 21.15
CA GLN A 7 -7.10 14.90 20.70
C GLN A 7 -6.96 15.72 19.94
N VAL A 8 -6.74 15.61 19.31
CA VAL A 8 -6.69 16.41 18.58
C VAL A 8 -7.39 17.17 18.66
N THR A 9 -7.26 17.91 18.71
CA THR A 9 -8.19 18.51 18.70
C THR A 9 -9.29 17.97 18.56
N GLY A 10 -9.44 17.60 19.32
CA GLY A 10 -10.40 16.89 19.43
C GLY A 10 -11.70 17.15 18.92
N ASP A 11 -11.71 17.83 17.95
CA ASP A 11 -12.96 18.25 17.34
C ASP A 11 -13.51 17.23 16.34
N LEU A 12 -12.80 16.15 16.11
CA LEU A 12 -13.29 15.11 15.21
C LEU A 12 -14.37 14.29 15.89
N THR A 13 -15.48 14.09 15.20
CA THR A 13 -16.54 13.19 15.65
C THR A 13 -16.14 11.74 15.36
N THR A 14 -16.79 10.79 16.00
CA THR A 14 -16.57 9.37 15.70
C THR A 14 -16.79 9.08 14.23
N SER A 15 -17.82 9.69 13.64
CA SER A 15 -18.14 9.50 12.23
C SER A 15 -17.02 10.03 11.33
N GLU A 16 -16.42 11.16 11.67
CA GLU A 16 -15.31 11.72 10.90
C GLU A 16 -14.07 10.84 11.00
N VAL A 17 -13.77 10.32 12.18
CA VAL A 17 -12.63 9.42 12.37
C VAL A 17 -12.83 8.13 11.59
N ASP A 18 -14.05 7.57 11.63
CA ASP A 18 -14.35 6.33 10.93
C ASP A 18 -14.30 6.49 9.42
N ASN A 19 -14.45 7.73 8.93
CA ASN A 19 -14.45 8.00 7.49
C ASN A 19 -13.09 8.43 6.96
N LEU A 20 -12.04 8.42 7.78
CA LEU A 20 -10.70 8.73 7.29
C LEU A 20 -10.27 7.69 6.25
N PRO A 21 -9.62 8.13 5.18
CA PRO A 21 -9.09 7.19 4.19
C PRO A 21 -8.12 6.20 4.83
N ILE A 22 -8.15 4.99 4.31
CA ILE A 22 -7.23 3.92 4.71
C ILE A 22 -6.08 3.88 3.71
N TRP A 23 -4.88 3.70 4.23
CA TRP A 23 -3.65 3.63 3.44
C TRP A 23 -2.98 2.30 3.69
N GLU A 24 -2.48 1.69 2.63
CA GLU A 24 -1.74 0.43 2.76
C GLU A 24 -0.25 0.72 2.77
N VAL A 25 0.48 -0.02 3.60
CA VAL A 25 1.91 0.19 3.81
C VAL A 25 2.65 -1.09 3.48
N PHE A 26 3.71 -0.94 2.69
CA PHE A 26 4.62 -2.03 2.33
C PHE A 26 6.01 -1.67 2.82
N THR A 27 6.74 -2.62 3.35
CA THR A 27 8.12 -2.40 3.80
C THR A 27 9.07 -3.36 3.11
N GLN A 28 10.30 -2.89 2.91
CA GLN A 28 11.39 -3.70 2.39
C GLN A 28 12.44 -3.81 3.49
N LYS A 29 12.70 -5.02 3.95
CA LYS A 29 13.58 -5.25 5.09
C LYS A 29 15.02 -4.89 4.80
N ASN A 30 15.51 -5.26 3.62
CA ASN A 30 16.85 -4.93 3.16
C ASN A 30 16.84 -4.88 1.63
N GLU A 31 17.95 -4.47 1.04
CA GLU A 31 18.02 -4.22 -0.41
C GLU A 31 17.78 -5.47 -1.26
N SER A 32 18.02 -6.65 -0.73
CA SER A 32 17.79 -7.90 -1.46
C SER A 32 16.41 -8.49 -1.22
N ALA A 33 15.61 -7.91 -0.34
CA ALA A 33 14.28 -8.42 -0.04
C ALA A 33 13.23 -7.76 -0.93
N ILE A 34 12.09 -8.42 -1.09
CA ILE A 34 10.94 -7.82 -1.77
C ILE A 34 10.18 -6.93 -0.78
N HIS A 35 9.36 -6.03 -1.31
CA HIS A 35 8.42 -5.27 -0.50
C HIS A 35 7.27 -6.18 -0.11
N LEU A 36 6.94 -6.20 1.19
CA LEU A 36 5.84 -6.99 1.74
C LEU A 36 4.83 -6.08 2.40
N HIS A 37 3.56 -6.42 2.26
CA HIS A 37 2.48 -5.69 2.92
C HIS A 37 2.67 -5.75 4.43
N ALA A 38 2.87 -4.60 5.04
CA ALA A 38 3.14 -4.51 6.48
C ALA A 38 1.87 -4.24 7.29
N GLY A 39 0.91 -3.51 6.71
CA GLY A 39 -0.33 -3.20 7.39
C GLY A 39 -1.03 -2.01 6.78
N SER A 40 -2.02 -1.51 7.50
CA SER A 40 -2.85 -0.38 7.08
C SER A 40 -2.84 0.69 8.15
N LEU A 41 -3.10 1.93 7.74
CA LEU A 41 -3.28 3.03 8.70
C LEU A 41 -4.36 3.97 8.16
N SER A 42 -4.90 4.80 9.04
CA SER A 42 -5.88 5.82 8.69
C SER A 42 -5.22 7.18 8.72
N ALA A 43 -5.43 7.99 7.70
CA ALA A 43 -4.90 9.35 7.66
C ALA A 43 -5.74 10.19 6.70
N PRO A 44 -5.88 11.50 6.98
CA PRO A 44 -6.70 12.36 6.13
C PRO A 44 -6.07 12.68 4.78
N ASP A 45 -4.75 12.60 4.67
CA ASP A 45 -4.05 12.94 3.44
C ASP A 45 -2.72 12.20 3.34
N ALA A 46 -2.07 12.33 2.19
CA ALA A 46 -0.82 11.64 1.92
C ALA A 46 0.32 12.07 2.84
N SER A 47 0.38 13.35 3.20
CA SER A 47 1.45 13.85 4.07
C SER A 47 1.42 13.18 5.44
N LEU A 48 0.23 13.09 6.04
CA LEU A 48 0.07 12.43 7.33
C LEU A 48 0.22 10.93 7.22
N ALA A 49 -0.25 10.33 6.10
CA ALA A 49 -0.04 8.91 5.89
C ALA A 49 1.45 8.56 5.86
N GLN A 50 2.27 9.37 5.20
CA GLN A 50 3.71 9.17 5.16
C GLN A 50 4.35 9.30 6.54
N LEU A 51 3.93 10.32 7.29
CA LEU A 51 4.44 10.52 8.64
C LEU A 51 4.12 9.32 9.53
N PHE A 52 2.86 8.89 9.52
CA PHE A 52 2.42 7.76 10.35
C PHE A 52 3.11 6.46 9.92
N ALA A 53 3.31 6.26 8.62
CA ALA A 53 4.00 5.07 8.14
C ALA A 53 5.44 5.04 8.63
N ARG A 54 6.14 6.17 8.61
CA ARG A 54 7.50 6.26 9.14
C ARG A 54 7.54 5.98 10.63
N GLU A 55 6.58 6.50 11.39
CA GLU A 55 6.54 6.32 12.83
C GLU A 55 6.21 4.88 13.20
N HIS A 56 5.20 4.29 12.57
CA HIS A 56 4.73 2.95 12.93
C HIS A 56 5.57 1.84 12.35
N TYR A 57 6.13 2.03 11.16
CA TYR A 57 6.80 0.94 10.44
C TYR A 57 8.26 1.23 10.18
N GLY A 58 8.71 2.46 10.36
CA GLY A 58 10.09 2.84 10.07
C GLY A 58 10.99 2.91 11.29
N GLN A 59 10.44 3.09 12.49
CA GLN A 59 11.23 3.25 13.70
C GLN A 59 11.41 1.94 14.45
N ASP A 60 10.33 1.15 14.54
CA ASP A 60 10.33 -0.07 15.33
C ASP A 60 10.74 -1.31 14.53
N GLN A 61 10.82 -1.18 13.23
CA GLN A 61 11.17 -2.29 12.35
C GLN A 61 12.38 -1.93 11.50
N GLU A 62 13.23 -2.91 11.30
CA GLU A 62 14.34 -2.75 10.38
C GLU A 62 13.82 -2.77 8.96
N CYS A 63 13.96 -1.66 8.24
CA CYS A 63 13.61 -1.61 6.82
C CYS A 63 14.38 -0.50 6.13
N VAL A 64 14.58 -0.65 4.83
CA VAL A 64 15.30 0.33 4.02
C VAL A 64 14.38 1.14 3.12
N SER A 65 13.15 0.69 2.95
CA SER A 65 12.17 1.36 2.08
C SER A 65 10.76 1.11 2.60
N ILE A 66 9.92 2.14 2.48
CA ILE A 66 8.50 2.07 2.83
C ILE A 66 7.72 2.62 1.65
N TRP A 67 6.72 1.88 1.19
CA TRP A 67 5.79 2.33 0.17
C TRP A 67 4.43 2.52 0.79
N VAL A 68 3.76 3.65 0.48
CA VAL A 68 2.46 4.00 1.03
C VAL A 68 1.54 4.42 -0.10
N GLY A 69 0.33 3.89 -0.12
CA GLY A 69 -0.68 4.30 -1.09
C GLY A 69 -2.09 4.14 -0.52
N PRO A 70 -3.06 4.93 -1.02
CA PRO A 70 -4.43 4.79 -0.56
C PRO A 70 -4.99 3.43 -0.95
N ARG A 71 -5.77 2.83 -0.04
CA ARG A 71 -6.27 1.47 -0.23
C ARG A 71 -6.97 1.25 -1.56
N ASN A 72 -7.75 2.23 -2.00
CA ASN A 72 -8.58 2.04 -3.19
C ASN A 72 -7.80 1.93 -4.50
N ILE A 73 -6.54 2.37 -4.55
CA ILE A 73 -5.77 2.26 -5.79
C ILE A 73 -5.37 0.82 -6.10
N PHE A 74 -5.30 -0.04 -5.07
CA PHE A 74 -4.76 -1.40 -5.23
C PHE A 74 -5.75 -2.35 -5.92
N THR A 75 -7.04 -2.03 -5.86
CA THR A 75 -8.09 -2.85 -6.45
C THR A 75 -8.88 -2.13 -7.53
N SER A 76 -8.53 -0.90 -7.85
CA SER A 76 -9.24 -0.12 -8.87
C SER A 76 -9.03 -0.72 -10.26
N ASP A 77 -10.12 -0.81 -11.03
CA ASP A 77 -10.05 -1.26 -12.42
C ASP A 77 -9.71 -0.12 -13.38
N GLY A 78 -9.81 1.13 -12.90
CA GLY A 78 -9.54 2.30 -13.70
C GLY A 78 -8.08 2.74 -13.65
N GLY A 79 -7.86 3.96 -14.07
CA GLY A 79 -6.53 4.57 -14.09
C GLY A 79 -6.15 5.00 -15.49
N GLU A 80 -4.90 5.43 -15.60
CA GLU A 80 -4.35 5.94 -16.86
C GLU A 80 -3.21 5.05 -17.33
N GLN A 81 -2.81 5.25 -18.56
CA GLN A 81 -1.65 4.59 -19.13
C GLN A 81 -0.41 5.02 -18.36
N GLU A 82 0.16 4.10 -17.61
CA GLU A 82 1.39 4.34 -16.86
C GLU A 82 1.99 3.03 -16.36
N THR A 83 3.05 3.14 -15.60
CA THR A 83 3.66 1.99 -14.93
C THR A 83 2.90 1.71 -13.64
N TYR A 84 2.63 0.45 -13.38
CA TYR A 84 1.96 -0.02 -12.18
C TYR A 84 2.88 -0.97 -11.43
N GLU A 85 2.95 -0.82 -10.11
CA GLU A 85 3.52 -1.86 -9.26
C GLU A 85 2.46 -2.92 -9.05
N VAL A 86 2.85 -4.18 -9.10
CA VAL A 86 1.90 -5.28 -8.96
C VAL A 86 2.34 -6.23 -7.84
N PHE A 87 1.35 -6.76 -7.15
CA PHE A 87 1.55 -7.53 -5.93
C PHE A 87 0.66 -8.78 -5.96
N ALA A 88 1.12 -9.87 -5.41
CA ALA A 88 0.34 -11.10 -5.31
C ALA A 88 0.23 -11.56 -3.87
N GLN A 89 -0.95 -12.03 -3.50
CA GLN A 89 -1.20 -12.72 -2.25
C GLN A 89 -1.41 -14.18 -2.59
N TRP A 90 -0.56 -15.05 -2.04
CA TRP A 90 -0.56 -16.45 -2.44
C TRP A 90 -1.67 -17.26 -1.76
N VAL A 91 -1.97 -16.94 -0.51
CA VAL A 91 -3.00 -17.64 0.26
C VAL A 91 -3.86 -16.61 1.01
N ALA A 92 -5.08 -17.01 1.34
CA ALA A 92 -5.98 -16.16 2.13
C ALA A 92 -5.32 -15.83 3.47
N GLY A 93 -5.39 -14.56 3.85
CA GLY A 93 -4.76 -14.09 5.09
C GLY A 93 -3.27 -13.86 5.00
N GLY A 94 -2.64 -14.24 3.90
CA GLY A 94 -1.22 -13.99 3.69
C GLY A 94 -0.94 -12.55 3.31
N ARG A 95 0.34 -12.20 3.30
CA ARG A 95 0.75 -10.85 2.92
C ARG A 95 0.85 -10.74 1.41
N HIS A 96 0.48 -9.57 0.87
CA HIS A 96 0.77 -9.27 -0.53
C HIS A 96 2.27 -9.03 -0.68
N GLU A 97 2.84 -9.63 -1.70
CA GLU A 97 4.26 -9.56 -2.02
C GLU A 97 4.44 -8.83 -3.34
N HIS A 98 5.40 -7.92 -3.37
CA HIS A 98 5.72 -7.21 -4.61
C HIS A 98 6.27 -8.18 -5.65
N ILE A 99 5.66 -8.18 -6.83
CA ILE A 99 6.05 -9.06 -7.93
C ILE A 99 6.92 -8.30 -8.94
N GLY A 100 6.57 -7.06 -9.26
CA GLY A 100 7.31 -6.29 -10.22
C GLY A 100 6.52 -5.09 -10.71
N GLU A 101 6.94 -4.55 -11.84
CA GLU A 101 6.29 -3.41 -12.50
C GLU A 101 5.78 -3.85 -13.86
N VAL A 102 4.64 -3.31 -14.26
CA VAL A 102 4.11 -3.52 -15.61
C VAL A 102 3.59 -2.20 -16.16
N ASP A 103 3.68 -2.01 -17.46
CA ASP A 103 3.05 -0.88 -18.13
C ASP A 103 1.68 -1.32 -18.58
N ALA A 104 0.66 -0.54 -18.26
CA ALA A 104 -0.72 -0.91 -18.56
C ALA A 104 -1.57 0.34 -18.77
N SER A 105 -2.71 0.16 -19.41
CA SER A 105 -3.65 1.25 -19.68
C SER A 105 -4.50 1.61 -18.45
N ASN A 106 -4.63 0.69 -17.52
CA ASN A 106 -5.43 0.87 -16.31
C ASN A 106 -5.10 -0.23 -15.31
N GLY A 107 -5.71 -0.16 -14.13
CA GLY A 107 -5.44 -1.13 -13.06
C GLY A 107 -5.87 -2.55 -13.41
N ALA A 108 -7.01 -2.70 -14.10
CA ALA A 108 -7.47 -4.03 -14.49
C ALA A 108 -6.47 -4.72 -15.41
N GLU A 109 -5.95 -4.00 -16.41
CA GLU A 109 -4.94 -4.57 -17.30
C GLU A 109 -3.66 -4.88 -16.56
N ALA A 110 -3.26 -4.03 -15.61
CA ALA A 110 -2.07 -4.25 -14.82
C ALA A 110 -2.15 -5.58 -14.06
N ARG A 111 -3.31 -5.86 -13.47
CA ARG A 111 -3.50 -7.13 -12.74
C ARG A 111 -3.49 -8.33 -13.66
N ILE A 112 -4.05 -8.20 -14.87
CA ILE A 112 -3.97 -9.26 -15.88
C ILE A 112 -2.51 -9.54 -16.23
N LYS A 113 -1.72 -8.50 -16.45
CA LYS A 113 -0.29 -8.67 -16.75
C LYS A 113 0.46 -9.30 -15.58
N CYS A 114 0.08 -8.98 -14.35
CA CYS A 114 0.67 -9.62 -13.18
C CYS A 114 0.41 -11.13 -13.17
N LYS A 115 -0.81 -11.55 -13.55
CA LYS A 115 -1.12 -12.98 -13.64
C LYS A 115 -0.20 -13.68 -14.63
N GLU A 116 0.16 -13.01 -15.70
CA GLU A 116 1.12 -13.57 -16.66
C GLU A 116 2.51 -13.72 -16.04
N LEU A 117 2.91 -12.76 -15.21
CA LEU A 117 4.22 -12.82 -14.54
C LEU A 117 4.29 -13.96 -13.52
N VAL A 118 3.22 -14.21 -12.78
CA VAL A 118 3.23 -15.30 -11.79
C VAL A 118 3.05 -16.67 -12.45
N GLY A 119 2.56 -16.69 -13.70
CA GLY A 119 2.44 -17.94 -14.47
C GLY A 119 1.50 -18.94 -13.84
N ASP A 120 1.95 -20.18 -13.71
CA ASP A 120 1.14 -21.27 -13.20
C ASP A 120 1.06 -21.31 -11.67
N LYS A 121 1.76 -20.42 -10.98
CA LYS A 121 1.72 -20.38 -9.52
C LYS A 121 0.34 -19.96 -9.04
N SER A 122 -0.24 -20.75 -8.18
CA SER A 122 -1.55 -20.46 -7.61
C SER A 122 -1.50 -19.20 -6.74
N HIS A 123 -2.51 -18.36 -6.85
CA HIS A 123 -2.60 -17.13 -6.07
C HIS A 123 -4.03 -16.92 -5.57
N TYR A 124 -4.16 -16.12 -4.50
CA TYR A 124 -5.46 -15.79 -3.91
C TYR A 124 -5.99 -14.47 -4.46
N THR A 125 -5.20 -13.39 -4.37
CA THR A 125 -5.57 -12.09 -4.95
C THR A 125 -4.35 -11.42 -5.58
N ILE A 126 -4.63 -10.50 -6.50
CA ILE A 126 -3.63 -9.64 -7.14
C ILE A 126 -4.00 -8.19 -6.87
N TRP A 127 -3.02 -7.40 -6.49
CA TRP A 127 -3.16 -5.96 -6.34
C TRP A 127 -2.31 -5.26 -7.38
N SER A 128 -2.74 -4.07 -7.80
CA SER A 128 -1.97 -3.19 -8.66
C SER A 128 -2.03 -1.77 -8.10
N ALA A 129 -0.97 -0.99 -8.26
CA ALA A 129 -0.96 0.39 -7.80
C ALA A 129 -0.25 1.26 -8.82
N PRO A 130 -0.90 2.33 -9.33
CA PRO A 130 -0.21 3.26 -10.23
C PRO A 130 0.98 3.87 -9.51
N VAL A 131 2.12 3.90 -10.16
CA VAL A 131 3.33 4.48 -9.55
C VAL A 131 3.07 5.92 -9.12
N SER A 132 2.26 6.66 -9.88
CA SER A 132 1.95 8.06 -9.56
C SER A 132 1.20 8.24 -8.24
N ASP A 133 0.47 7.22 -7.79
CA ASP A 133 -0.32 7.28 -6.56
C ASP A 133 0.36 6.60 -5.37
N LEU A 134 1.54 6.05 -5.60
CA LEU A 134 2.28 5.32 -4.57
C LEU A 134 3.47 6.16 -4.14
N THR A 135 3.55 6.47 -2.85
CA THR A 135 4.68 7.21 -2.31
C THR A 135 5.75 6.24 -1.86
N LYS A 136 6.97 6.42 -2.33
CA LYS A 136 8.11 5.57 -1.98
C LYS A 136 9.08 6.36 -1.11
N ILE A 137 9.33 5.84 0.09
CA ILE A 137 10.19 6.46 1.08
C ILE A 137 11.40 5.56 1.28
N TYR A 138 12.58 6.09 1.05
CA TYR A 138 13.81 5.34 1.21
C TYR A 138 14.51 5.82 2.48
N LYS A 139 15.04 4.91 3.22
CA LYS A 139 15.70 5.18 4.51
C LYS A 139 17.19 4.97 4.42
#